data_069090ebc972a18b05358fe7c7dffe4f
#
_entry.id   069090ebc972a18b05358fe7c7dffe4f
#
_cell.length_a   1.000
_cell.length_b   1.000
_cell.length_c   1.000
_cell.angle_alpha   90.00
_cell.angle_beta   90.00
_cell.angle_gamma   90.00
#
_symmetry.space_group_name_H-M   'P 1'
#
loop_
_entity.id
_entity.type
_entity.pdbx_description
1 polymer ?
#
loop_
_entity_poly.entity_id
_entity_poly.type
_entity_poly.pdbx_seq_one_letter_code
_entity_poly.pdbx_strand_id
1 'polypeptide(L)'
;MQGKLSEVSNPNISDAGSKNVTENKKKSRKPAVIAVASVAAVAVLAGGGWFVWRTYANHELAEARQACVEASESYRKAADSYSGLVDGDAATASQITVKQVADAKTVDALAEALKANEPDVADSKADYESKTSLIEKNTGWYGKHEKSLENAVRAVNDSKLEKTVSDAERLLKDSDGKVADVATRDELSKAVKARDADKIAAASKKVNDSVTAKTKADEE
;
A
#
# COMPACT_ATOMS: atom_id res chain seq x y z
N MET A 1 -2.67 -43.50 -53.70
CA MET A 1 -1.44 -42.77 -54.06
C MET A 1 -1.13 -41.95 -52.80
N GLN A 2 -0.27 -42.46 -51.97
CA GLN A 2 1.15 -42.09 -51.81
C GLN A 2 1.27 -40.59 -51.56
N GLY A 3 1.69 -40.13 -50.45
CA GLY A 3 2.83 -40.44 -49.58
C GLY A 3 3.38 -39.03 -49.26
N LYS A 4 3.85 -38.58 -48.20
CA LYS A 4 5.08 -38.96 -47.55
C LYS A 4 5.32 -37.99 -46.37
N LEU A 5 5.66 -38.54 -45.29
CA LEU A 5 6.39 -38.07 -44.15
C LEU A 5 7.68 -37.29 -44.48
N SER A 6 8.07 -36.40 -43.62
CA SER A 6 9.47 -36.17 -43.16
C SER A 6 9.44 -34.97 -42.20
N GLU A 7 9.73 -35.16 -40.97
CA GLU A 7 10.97 -35.35 -40.20
C GLU A 7 11.55 -34.03 -39.73
N VAL A 8 11.43 -33.81 -38.42
CA VAL A 8 12.49 -33.73 -37.40
C VAL A 8 13.74 -32.96 -37.79
N SER A 9 14.01 -31.90 -37.03
CA SER A 9 15.36 -31.69 -36.47
C SER A 9 15.40 -30.50 -35.49
N ASN A 10 15.59 -30.81 -34.24
CA ASN A 10 16.44 -30.04 -33.32
C ASN A 10 17.89 -30.51 -33.59
N PRO A 11 18.94 -29.78 -33.46
CA PRO A 11 19.48 -29.26 -32.22
C PRO A 11 20.34 -27.98 -32.39
N ASN A 12 20.71 -27.23 -31.42
CA ASN A 12 22.05 -27.34 -30.82
C ASN A 12 22.36 -26.29 -29.78
N ILE A 13 22.96 -26.78 -28.73
CA ILE A 13 23.66 -26.13 -27.65
C ILE A 13 25.04 -25.65 -28.14
N SER A 14 25.49 -24.47 -27.71
CA SER A 14 26.89 -24.13 -27.43
C SER A 14 26.92 -22.74 -26.82
N ASP A 15 27.17 -22.56 -25.60
CA ASP A 15 28.39 -22.59 -24.79
C ASP A 15 29.34 -21.38 -25.02
N ALA A 16 29.72 -20.85 -23.85
CA ALA A 16 30.93 -20.10 -23.53
C ALA A 16 31.03 -18.60 -23.84
N GLY A 17 31.26 -17.85 -22.75
CA GLY A 17 31.86 -16.53 -22.84
C GLY A 17 31.76 -15.69 -21.59
N SER A 18 32.38 -16.13 -20.50
CA SER A 18 32.71 -15.28 -19.35
C SER A 18 33.47 -14.02 -19.76
N LYS A 19 33.00 -12.85 -19.33
CA LYS A 19 33.88 -11.70 -19.02
C LYS A 19 33.32 -10.85 -17.91
N ASN A 20 33.93 -10.94 -16.74
CA ASN A 20 33.87 -9.95 -15.67
C ASN A 20 34.20 -8.55 -16.19
N VAL A 21 33.25 -7.63 -15.98
CA VAL A 21 33.57 -6.20 -15.90
C VAL A 21 32.90 -5.66 -14.67
N THR A 22 33.71 -5.42 -13.68
CA THR A 22 33.41 -4.66 -12.46
C THR A 22 33.15 -3.22 -12.87
N GLU A 23 31.90 -2.80 -12.87
CA GLU A 23 31.54 -1.40 -12.96
C GLU A 23 30.73 -0.97 -11.75
N ASN A 24 31.41 -0.19 -10.95
CA ASN A 24 30.99 0.42 -9.72
C ASN A 24 29.91 1.49 -10.02
N LYS A 25 28.64 1.11 -10.08
CA LYS A 25 27.54 2.03 -10.35
C LYS A 25 26.86 2.38 -9.04
N LYS A 26 27.04 3.64 -8.63
CA LYS A 26 26.29 4.33 -7.57
C LYS A 26 24.85 3.88 -7.56
N LYS A 27 24.43 3.21 -6.48
CA LYS A 27 23.03 2.83 -6.22
C LYS A 27 22.18 4.09 -6.07
N SER A 28 21.61 4.54 -7.16
CA SER A 28 20.43 5.37 -7.16
C SER A 28 19.30 4.51 -6.54
N ARG A 29 18.90 4.83 -5.32
CA ARG A 29 17.71 4.26 -4.69
C ARG A 29 16.51 4.81 -5.46
N LYS A 30 16.10 4.09 -6.49
CA LYS A 30 14.76 4.27 -7.07
C LYS A 30 13.76 3.88 -5.98
N PRO A 31 12.64 4.63 -5.82
CA PRO A 31 11.57 4.16 -4.97
C PRO A 31 11.16 2.77 -5.49
N ALA A 32 11.22 1.78 -4.60
CA ALA A 32 10.72 0.47 -4.92
C ALA A 32 9.20 0.63 -5.11
N VAL A 33 8.76 0.58 -6.35
CA VAL A 33 7.35 0.32 -6.65
C VAL A 33 7.13 -1.10 -6.17
N ILE A 34 6.51 -1.22 -5.00
CA ILE A 34 6.02 -2.50 -4.50
C ILE A 34 4.89 -2.86 -5.45
N ALA A 35 5.17 -3.76 -6.40
CA ALA A 35 4.12 -4.40 -7.17
C ALA A 35 3.33 -5.25 -6.19
N VAL A 36 2.20 -4.73 -5.73
CA VAL A 36 1.21 -5.48 -4.98
C VAL A 36 0.68 -6.53 -5.94
N ALA A 37 1.06 -7.77 -5.72
CA ALA A 37 0.51 -8.90 -6.44
C ALA A 37 -0.96 -9.01 -6.07
N SER A 38 -1.81 -8.63 -7.01
CA SER A 38 -3.26 -8.60 -6.87
C SER A 38 -3.81 -9.95 -6.42
N VAL A 39 -4.70 -9.88 -5.46
CA VAL A 39 -5.55 -10.95 -4.92
C VAL A 39 -6.28 -11.69 -6.04
N ALA A 40 -5.63 -12.69 -6.60
CA ALA A 40 -6.25 -13.57 -7.62
C ALA A 40 -6.79 -14.89 -7.04
N ALA A 41 -6.70 -15.10 -5.71
CA ALA A 41 -6.97 -16.41 -5.11
C ALA A 41 -8.43 -16.64 -4.69
N VAL A 42 -9.33 -15.65 -4.76
CA VAL A 42 -10.72 -15.78 -4.24
C VAL A 42 -11.64 -16.58 -5.17
N ALA A 43 -11.25 -16.79 -6.42
CA ALA A 43 -12.15 -17.40 -7.41
C ALA A 43 -12.37 -18.92 -7.25
N VAL A 44 -11.58 -19.63 -6.43
CA VAL A 44 -11.64 -21.11 -6.38
C VAL A 44 -12.71 -21.63 -5.41
N LEU A 45 -13.12 -20.83 -4.43
CA LEU A 45 -14.11 -21.28 -3.44
C LEU A 45 -15.59 -20.99 -3.83
N ALA A 46 -15.81 -20.05 -4.76
CA ALA A 46 -17.16 -19.76 -5.26
C ALA A 46 -17.63 -20.72 -6.37
N GLY A 47 -16.71 -21.44 -7.01
CA GLY A 47 -16.99 -22.37 -8.10
C GLY A 47 -17.46 -23.78 -7.69
N GLY A 48 -17.59 -24.07 -6.39
CA GLY A 48 -18.04 -25.37 -5.84
C GLY A 48 -19.53 -25.66 -5.99
N GLY A 49 -20.22 -24.93 -6.83
CA GLY A 49 -21.68 -25.04 -7.02
C GLY A 49 -22.15 -26.17 -7.91
N TRP A 50 -21.49 -27.34 -7.94
CA TRP A 50 -22.10 -28.47 -8.65
C TRP A 50 -21.77 -29.82 -8.02
N PHE A 51 -22.53 -30.15 -6.97
CA PHE A 51 -22.89 -31.52 -6.64
C PHE A 51 -24.16 -31.49 -5.77
N VAL A 52 -25.27 -31.14 -6.39
CA VAL A 52 -26.57 -31.59 -5.93
C VAL A 52 -26.73 -32.99 -6.50
N TRP A 53 -26.67 -33.98 -5.67
CA TRP A 53 -27.66 -35.06 -5.64
C TRP A 53 -27.34 -36.11 -4.56
N ARG A 54 -28.33 -36.36 -3.85
CA ARG A 54 -28.75 -37.63 -3.21
C ARG A 54 -28.53 -37.74 -1.70
N THR A 55 -29.67 -37.58 -1.10
CA THR A 55 -30.31 -38.38 -0.05
C THR A 55 -29.85 -38.24 1.38
N TYR A 56 -30.80 -37.80 2.16
CA TYR A 56 -31.13 -38.31 3.50
C TYR A 56 -29.97 -38.88 4.29
N ALA A 57 -29.30 -38.08 4.96
CA ALA A 57 -28.72 -38.23 6.28
C ALA A 57 -27.91 -37.00 6.57
N ASN A 58 -28.27 -36.34 7.60
CA ASN A 58 -27.45 -35.52 8.44
C ASN A 58 -27.73 -34.03 8.35
N HIS A 59 -28.60 -33.66 9.24
CA HIS A 59 -28.76 -32.29 9.72
C HIS A 59 -27.37 -31.65 9.98
N GLU A 60 -26.46 -32.40 10.56
CA GLU A 60 -25.06 -32.01 10.86
C GLU A 60 -24.27 -31.59 9.61
N LEU A 61 -24.39 -32.32 8.50
CA LEU A 61 -23.68 -31.97 7.25
C LEU A 61 -24.24 -30.72 6.61
N ALA A 62 -25.54 -30.47 6.72
CA ALA A 62 -26.18 -29.26 6.23
C ALA A 62 -25.74 -28.02 7.05
N GLU A 63 -25.64 -28.17 8.36
CA GLU A 63 -25.18 -27.11 9.27
C GLU A 63 -23.69 -26.81 9.04
N ALA A 64 -22.83 -27.80 8.94
CA ALA A 64 -21.41 -27.62 8.65
C ALA A 64 -21.19 -26.96 7.28
N ARG A 65 -21.99 -27.32 6.27
CA ARG A 65 -21.94 -26.68 4.96
C ARG A 65 -22.38 -25.22 5.03
N GLN A 66 -23.46 -24.91 5.77
CA GLN A 66 -23.92 -23.54 5.92
C GLN A 66 -22.90 -22.68 6.66
N ALA A 67 -22.32 -23.17 7.75
CA ALA A 67 -21.25 -22.50 8.48
C ALA A 67 -20.04 -22.18 7.55
N CYS A 68 -19.66 -23.13 6.69
CA CYS A 68 -18.58 -22.92 5.70
C CYS A 68 -18.94 -21.81 4.69
N VAL A 69 -20.20 -21.70 4.25
CA VAL A 69 -20.65 -20.64 3.34
C VAL A 69 -20.61 -19.29 4.03
N GLU A 70 -21.12 -19.18 5.25
CA GLU A 70 -21.14 -17.94 6.04
C GLU A 70 -19.70 -17.46 6.36
N ALA A 71 -18.81 -18.40 6.74
CA ALA A 71 -17.39 -18.10 6.94
C ALA A 71 -16.73 -17.60 5.64
N SER A 72 -17.07 -18.22 4.49
CA SER A 72 -16.54 -17.81 3.19
C SER A 72 -16.97 -16.40 2.77
N GLU A 73 -18.21 -16.01 3.09
CA GLU A 73 -18.67 -14.64 2.84
C GLU A 73 -17.95 -13.63 3.74
N SER A 74 -17.76 -13.96 5.00
CA SER A 74 -17.01 -13.12 5.94
C SER A 74 -15.56 -12.96 5.52
N TYR A 75 -14.92 -14.05 5.10
CA TYR A 75 -13.56 -14.05 4.54
C TYR A 75 -13.45 -13.13 3.32
N ARG A 76 -14.38 -13.28 2.35
CA ARG A 76 -14.36 -12.45 1.14
C ARG A 76 -14.48 -10.97 1.48
N LYS A 77 -15.39 -10.60 2.39
CA LYS A 77 -15.53 -9.20 2.83
C LYS A 77 -14.25 -8.66 3.47
N ALA A 78 -13.61 -9.45 4.34
CA ALA A 78 -12.37 -9.05 4.99
C ALA A 78 -11.20 -8.94 3.99
N ALA A 79 -11.10 -9.86 3.03
CA ALA A 79 -10.09 -9.84 1.98
C ALA A 79 -10.29 -8.64 1.04
N ASP A 80 -11.54 -8.36 0.61
CA ASP A 80 -11.88 -7.22 -0.23
C ASP A 80 -11.57 -5.88 0.47
N SER A 81 -11.90 -5.77 1.76
CA SER A 81 -11.60 -4.59 2.58
C SER A 81 -10.11 -4.34 2.70
N TYR A 82 -9.34 -5.38 3.03
CA TYR A 82 -7.88 -5.30 3.12
C TYR A 82 -7.26 -4.93 1.77
N SER A 83 -7.69 -5.56 0.67
CA SER A 83 -7.21 -5.24 -0.68
C SER A 83 -7.52 -3.78 -1.06
N GLY A 84 -8.74 -3.31 -0.76
CA GLY A 84 -9.11 -1.91 -0.98
C GLY A 84 -8.22 -0.92 -0.24
N LEU A 85 -7.84 -1.25 1.01
CA LEU A 85 -6.89 -0.44 1.79
C LEU A 85 -5.48 -0.47 1.19
N VAL A 86 -5.00 -1.65 0.76
CA VAL A 86 -3.67 -1.81 0.14
C VAL A 86 -3.59 -1.00 -1.15
N ASP A 87 -4.58 -1.12 -2.04
CA ASP A 87 -4.60 -0.48 -3.36
C ASP A 87 -4.95 1.03 -3.29
N GLY A 88 -5.59 1.46 -2.21
CA GLY A 88 -6.03 2.84 -1.98
C GLY A 88 -5.07 3.65 -1.11
N ASP A 89 -5.45 3.78 0.16
CA ASP A 89 -4.76 4.67 1.10
C ASP A 89 -3.31 4.27 1.37
N ALA A 90 -3.03 2.97 1.46
CA ALA A 90 -1.68 2.49 1.69
C ALA A 90 -0.78 2.69 0.47
N ALA A 91 -1.30 2.48 -0.75
CA ALA A 91 -0.57 2.79 -1.98
C ALA A 91 -0.23 4.28 -2.07
N THR A 92 -1.17 5.15 -1.71
CA THR A 92 -0.95 6.61 -1.67
C THR A 92 0.08 6.99 -0.61
N ALA A 93 -0.05 6.45 0.61
CA ALA A 93 0.87 6.72 1.71
C ALA A 93 2.29 6.18 1.44
N SER A 94 2.42 5.07 0.69
CA SER A 94 3.72 4.48 0.32
C SER A 94 4.58 5.38 -0.58
N GLN A 95 3.98 6.39 -1.22
CA GLN A 95 4.70 7.40 -2.01
C GLN A 95 5.36 8.47 -1.13
N ILE A 96 5.00 8.54 0.14
CA ILE A 96 5.59 9.49 1.08
C ILE A 96 7.01 9.03 1.44
N THR A 97 7.97 9.91 1.25
CA THR A 97 9.39 9.63 1.50
C THR A 97 9.80 10.06 2.91
N VAL A 98 10.90 9.52 3.42
CA VAL A 98 11.49 9.87 4.72
C VAL A 98 11.81 11.38 4.86
N LYS A 99 11.98 12.09 3.74
CA LYS A 99 12.23 13.54 3.77
C LYS A 99 10.96 14.37 4.01
N GLN A 100 9.80 13.77 3.79
CA GLN A 100 8.48 14.42 3.88
C GLN A 100 7.79 14.20 5.22
N VAL A 101 8.40 13.44 6.13
CA VAL A 101 7.86 13.10 7.44
C VAL A 101 8.73 13.65 8.57
N ALA A 102 8.14 13.87 9.73
CA ALA A 102 8.87 14.25 10.94
C ALA A 102 9.59 13.04 11.56
N ASP A 103 8.99 11.85 11.50
CA ASP A 103 9.57 10.59 11.96
C ASP A 103 9.72 9.59 10.80
N ALA A 104 10.96 9.33 10.40
CA ALA A 104 11.29 8.38 9.33
C ALA A 104 10.82 6.95 9.61
N LYS A 105 10.71 6.55 10.89
CA LYS A 105 10.27 5.20 11.29
C LYS A 105 8.83 4.91 10.85
N THR A 106 8.01 5.92 10.67
CA THR A 106 6.63 5.73 10.20
C THR A 106 6.59 5.19 8.77
N VAL A 107 7.51 5.62 7.90
CA VAL A 107 7.66 5.11 6.53
C VAL A 107 8.14 3.66 6.53
N ASP A 108 9.10 3.33 7.39
CA ASP A 108 9.58 1.94 7.54
C ASP A 108 8.48 1.03 8.08
N ALA A 109 7.70 1.48 9.08
CA ALA A 109 6.59 0.72 9.63
C ALA A 109 5.48 0.45 8.60
N LEU A 110 5.17 1.42 7.72
CA LEU A 110 4.25 1.21 6.61
C LEU A 110 4.79 0.18 5.62
N ALA A 111 6.08 0.28 5.27
CA ALA A 111 6.71 -0.68 4.37
C ALA A 111 6.72 -2.11 4.94
N GLU A 112 6.90 -2.27 6.26
CA GLU A 112 6.80 -3.59 6.92
C GLU A 112 5.33 -4.09 6.95
N ALA A 113 4.37 -3.23 7.24
CA ALA A 113 2.95 -3.61 7.24
C ALA A 113 2.47 -4.09 5.86
N LEU A 114 3.03 -3.54 4.77
CA LEU A 114 2.75 -3.93 3.38
C LEU A 114 3.42 -5.25 2.96
N LYS A 115 4.39 -5.78 3.73
CA LYS A 115 5.07 -7.06 3.43
C LYS A 115 4.34 -8.28 4.00
N ALA A 116 3.19 -8.10 4.62
CA ALA A 116 2.43 -9.20 5.18
C ALA A 116 2.10 -10.24 4.10
N ASN A 117 2.48 -11.51 4.35
CA ASN A 117 2.16 -12.59 3.43
C ASN A 117 0.70 -12.99 3.60
N GLU A 118 0.01 -13.18 2.47
CA GLU A 118 -1.36 -13.69 2.49
C GLU A 118 -1.42 -15.09 3.10
N PRO A 119 -2.52 -15.42 3.82
CA PRO A 119 -2.69 -16.73 4.42
C PRO A 119 -2.94 -17.82 3.36
N ASP A 120 -2.55 -19.06 3.69
CA ASP A 120 -2.77 -20.21 2.85
C ASP A 120 -4.26 -20.48 2.60
N VAL A 121 -4.59 -20.92 1.39
CA VAL A 121 -5.96 -21.35 1.02
C VAL A 121 -6.26 -22.77 1.54
N ALA A 122 -7.53 -23.03 1.83
CA ALA A 122 -7.98 -24.35 2.26
C ALA A 122 -7.81 -25.40 1.15
N ASP A 123 -7.38 -26.63 1.53
CA ASP A 123 -7.38 -27.76 0.60
C ASP A 123 -8.82 -28.04 0.14
N SER A 124 -9.01 -28.18 -1.16
CA SER A 124 -10.31 -28.47 -1.77
C SER A 124 -10.92 -29.80 -1.30
N LYS A 125 -10.06 -30.74 -0.84
CA LYS A 125 -10.46 -32.06 -0.34
C LYS A 125 -10.74 -32.12 1.17
N ALA A 126 -10.46 -31.02 1.92
CA ALA A 126 -10.76 -30.97 3.34
C ALA A 126 -12.28 -31.04 3.59
N ASP A 127 -12.67 -31.56 4.74
CA ASP A 127 -14.06 -31.53 5.21
C ASP A 127 -14.53 -30.10 5.52
N TYR A 128 -15.85 -29.92 5.70
CA TYR A 128 -16.44 -28.57 5.90
C TYR A 128 -15.96 -27.91 7.20
N GLU A 129 -15.77 -28.68 8.27
CA GLU A 129 -15.34 -28.13 9.57
C GLU A 129 -13.90 -27.63 9.49
N SER A 130 -13.01 -28.41 8.90
CA SER A 130 -11.61 -28.03 8.66
C SER A 130 -11.51 -26.79 7.76
N LYS A 131 -12.35 -26.72 6.71
CA LYS A 131 -12.43 -25.54 5.83
C LYS A 131 -12.93 -24.31 6.58
N THR A 132 -13.98 -24.45 7.34
CA THR A 132 -14.56 -23.36 8.13
C THR A 132 -13.52 -22.80 9.10
N SER A 133 -12.86 -23.68 9.87
CA SER A 133 -11.84 -23.28 10.82
C SER A 133 -10.68 -22.51 10.18
N LEU A 134 -10.21 -22.97 9.00
CA LEU A 134 -9.14 -22.27 8.27
C LEU A 134 -9.62 -20.93 7.70
N ILE A 135 -10.83 -20.85 7.16
CA ILE A 135 -11.45 -19.66 6.63
C ILE A 135 -11.60 -18.61 7.74
N GLU A 136 -12.09 -19.00 8.92
CA GLU A 136 -12.23 -18.12 10.08
C GLU A 136 -10.87 -17.60 10.57
N LYS A 137 -9.86 -18.48 10.63
CA LYS A 137 -8.48 -18.10 10.96
C LYS A 137 -7.95 -17.06 9.97
N ASN A 138 -8.18 -17.26 8.68
CA ASN A 138 -7.75 -16.35 7.62
C ASN A 138 -8.53 -15.03 7.66
N THR A 139 -9.83 -15.06 7.93
CA THR A 139 -10.64 -13.86 8.18
C THR A 139 -10.04 -13.04 9.34
N GLY A 140 -9.68 -13.71 10.43
CA GLY A 140 -9.02 -13.08 11.57
C GLY A 140 -7.64 -12.50 11.22
N TRP A 141 -6.91 -13.13 10.31
CA TRP A 141 -5.64 -12.61 9.79
C TRP A 141 -5.86 -11.29 9.04
N TYR A 142 -6.81 -11.25 8.10
CA TYR A 142 -7.13 -10.02 7.36
C TYR A 142 -7.53 -8.87 8.29
N GLY A 143 -8.44 -9.10 9.24
CA GLY A 143 -8.87 -8.07 10.17
C GLY A 143 -7.75 -7.51 11.08
N LYS A 144 -6.74 -8.33 11.43
CA LYS A 144 -5.57 -7.88 12.16
C LYS A 144 -4.62 -7.05 11.30
N HIS A 145 -4.36 -7.52 10.07
CA HIS A 145 -3.43 -6.85 9.18
C HIS A 145 -4.00 -5.56 8.60
N GLU A 146 -5.30 -5.52 8.30
CA GLU A 146 -6.04 -4.30 7.95
C GLU A 146 -5.85 -3.22 9.03
N LYS A 147 -6.11 -3.57 10.28
CA LYS A 147 -5.95 -2.65 11.40
C LYS A 147 -4.50 -2.16 11.59
N SER A 148 -3.53 -3.07 11.40
CA SER A 148 -2.11 -2.72 11.46
C SER A 148 -1.73 -1.76 10.34
N LEU A 149 -2.21 -2.03 9.12
CA LEU A 149 -1.95 -1.21 7.94
C LEU A 149 -2.61 0.17 8.04
N GLU A 150 -3.88 0.24 8.49
CA GLU A 150 -4.56 1.51 8.77
C GLU A 150 -3.78 2.39 9.76
N ASN A 151 -3.29 1.79 10.84
CA ASN A 151 -2.51 2.51 11.83
C ASN A 151 -1.18 3.02 11.24
N ALA A 152 -0.52 2.22 10.40
CA ALA A 152 0.71 2.61 9.73
C ALA A 152 0.48 3.75 8.73
N VAL A 153 -0.59 3.67 7.93
CA VAL A 153 -1.02 4.74 7.00
C VAL A 153 -1.30 6.03 7.75
N ARG A 154 -2.05 5.95 8.84
CA ARG A 154 -2.33 7.12 9.68
C ARG A 154 -1.05 7.72 10.25
N ALA A 155 -0.17 6.91 10.81
CA ALA A 155 1.09 7.37 11.38
C ALA A 155 1.98 8.12 10.36
N VAL A 156 2.06 7.64 9.13
CA VAL A 156 2.80 8.32 8.03
C VAL A 156 2.17 9.66 7.70
N ASN A 157 0.84 9.72 7.55
CA ASN A 157 0.13 10.94 7.22
C ASN A 157 0.22 11.99 8.34
N ASP A 158 0.08 11.56 9.60
CA ASP A 158 0.24 12.43 10.76
C ASP A 158 1.67 12.97 10.85
N SER A 159 2.67 12.12 10.62
CA SER A 159 4.08 12.52 10.61
C SER A 159 4.41 13.48 9.46
N LYS A 160 3.77 13.33 8.30
CA LYS A 160 3.89 14.28 7.18
C LYS A 160 3.29 15.64 7.54
N LEU A 161 2.11 15.63 8.14
CA LEU A 161 1.45 16.87 8.61
C LEU A 161 2.32 17.59 9.66
N GLU A 162 2.88 16.84 10.63
CA GLU A 162 3.76 17.40 11.66
C GLU A 162 4.99 18.08 11.05
N LYS A 163 5.62 17.44 10.07
CA LYS A 163 6.74 18.05 9.34
C LYS A 163 6.32 19.32 8.62
N THR A 164 5.16 19.32 7.95
CA THR A 164 4.63 20.49 7.25
C THR A 164 4.41 21.66 8.22
N VAL A 165 3.84 21.39 9.40
CA VAL A 165 3.64 22.38 10.47
C VAL A 165 4.98 22.91 10.95
N SER A 166 5.92 22.04 11.31
CA SER A 166 7.24 22.42 11.81
C SER A 166 8.04 23.27 10.81
N ASP A 167 7.99 22.91 9.53
CA ASP A 167 8.67 23.68 8.46
C ASP A 167 8.04 25.08 8.31
N ALA A 168 6.71 25.18 8.43
CA ALA A 168 6.00 26.44 8.37
C ALA A 168 6.27 27.34 9.60
N GLU A 169 6.36 26.76 10.78
CA GLU A 169 6.74 27.47 12.00
C GLU A 169 8.17 28.03 11.89
N ARG A 170 9.08 27.25 11.33
CA ARG A 170 10.44 27.71 11.03
C ARG A 170 10.42 28.87 10.04
N LEU A 171 9.64 28.76 8.94
CA LEU A 171 9.48 29.82 7.96
C LEU A 171 8.93 31.10 8.59
N LEU A 172 7.93 31.03 9.48
CA LEU A 172 7.42 32.17 10.24
C LEU A 172 8.51 32.87 11.05
N LYS A 173 9.37 32.07 11.71
CA LYS A 173 10.49 32.60 12.48
C LYS A 173 11.53 33.27 11.59
N ASP A 174 11.93 32.59 10.49
CA ASP A 174 13.02 33.03 9.61
C ASP A 174 12.64 34.24 8.76
N SER A 175 11.33 34.43 8.48
CA SER A 175 10.79 35.53 7.71
C SER A 175 10.43 36.79 8.53
N ASP A 176 10.71 36.79 9.83
CA ASP A 176 10.41 37.93 10.69
C ASP A 176 11.16 39.20 10.27
N GLY A 177 10.42 40.28 10.06
CA GLY A 177 10.96 41.53 9.55
C GLY A 177 11.44 41.53 8.09
N LYS A 178 11.35 40.35 7.38
CA LYS A 178 11.91 40.17 6.04
C LYS A 178 10.86 40.07 4.94
N VAL A 179 9.57 40.29 5.22
CA VAL A 179 8.49 40.27 4.24
C VAL A 179 8.14 41.65 3.76
N ALA A 180 7.77 41.82 2.50
CA ALA A 180 7.22 43.06 1.97
C ALA A 180 5.76 43.30 2.43
N ASP A 181 5.01 42.17 2.60
CA ASP A 181 3.62 42.19 3.08
C ASP A 181 3.49 41.29 4.32
N VAL A 182 3.24 41.95 5.47
CA VAL A 182 3.09 41.27 6.78
C VAL A 182 1.85 40.39 6.82
N ALA A 183 0.79 40.68 6.06
CA ALA A 183 -0.43 39.90 6.05
C ALA A 183 -0.18 38.41 5.60
N THR A 184 0.84 38.18 4.76
CA THR A 184 1.22 36.81 4.33
C THR A 184 1.65 35.96 5.50
N ARG A 185 2.36 36.50 6.49
CA ARG A 185 2.76 35.79 7.70
C ARG A 185 1.57 35.49 8.62
N ASP A 186 0.59 36.44 8.71
CA ASP A 186 -0.63 36.20 9.47
C ASP A 186 -1.48 35.10 8.87
N GLU A 187 -1.58 35.03 7.55
CA GLU A 187 -2.24 33.92 6.86
C GLU A 187 -1.54 32.59 7.17
N LEU A 188 -0.21 32.52 7.10
CA LEU A 188 0.54 31.32 7.43
C LEU A 188 0.37 30.91 8.89
N SER A 189 0.40 31.87 9.83
CA SER A 189 0.17 31.61 11.25
C SER A 189 -1.22 31.00 11.50
N LYS A 190 -2.26 31.52 10.83
CA LYS A 190 -3.62 30.96 10.92
C LYS A 190 -3.70 29.55 10.36
N ALA A 191 -3.06 29.29 9.22
CA ALA A 191 -3.03 27.97 8.61
C ALA A 191 -2.31 26.94 9.48
N VAL A 192 -1.19 27.32 10.10
CA VAL A 192 -0.42 26.49 11.06
C VAL A 192 -1.29 26.13 12.28
N LYS A 193 -1.96 27.09 12.87
CA LYS A 193 -2.87 26.87 14.02
C LYS A 193 -4.03 25.94 13.65
N ALA A 194 -4.53 26.05 12.43
CA ALA A 194 -5.58 25.16 11.91
C ALA A 194 -5.06 23.77 11.52
N ARG A 195 -3.73 23.57 11.44
CA ARG A 195 -3.07 22.35 10.97
C ARG A 195 -3.58 21.89 9.60
N ASP A 196 -3.89 22.84 8.73
CA ASP A 196 -4.40 22.59 7.36
C ASP A 196 -3.23 22.58 6.37
N ALA A 197 -2.84 21.40 5.92
CA ALA A 197 -1.66 21.21 5.08
C ALA A 197 -1.71 21.99 3.77
N ASP A 198 -2.88 22.08 3.12
CA ASP A 198 -3.07 22.77 1.85
C ASP A 198 -2.96 24.28 2.03
N LYS A 199 -3.59 24.82 3.10
CA LYS A 199 -3.47 26.23 3.45
C LYS A 199 -2.05 26.59 3.88
N ILE A 200 -1.37 25.72 4.63
CA ILE A 200 0.04 25.91 4.99
C ILE A 200 0.90 26.01 3.73
N ALA A 201 0.73 25.10 2.78
CA ALA A 201 1.50 25.11 1.53
C ALA A 201 1.28 26.39 0.73
N ALA A 202 0.01 26.80 0.55
CA ALA A 202 -0.35 28.03 -0.16
C ALA A 202 0.17 29.29 0.53
N ALA A 203 0.03 29.38 1.86
CA ALA A 203 0.48 30.53 2.63
C ALA A 203 2.01 30.59 2.73
N SER A 204 2.70 29.46 2.84
CA SER A 204 4.18 29.38 2.80
C SER A 204 4.75 29.94 1.50
N LYS A 205 4.10 29.61 0.37
CA LYS A 205 4.49 30.19 -0.92
C LYS A 205 4.37 31.72 -0.91
N LYS A 206 3.26 32.28 -0.41
CA LYS A 206 3.06 33.72 -0.34
C LYS A 206 4.12 34.42 0.54
N VAL A 207 4.49 33.81 1.68
CA VAL A 207 5.56 34.32 2.55
C VAL A 207 6.89 34.36 1.79
N ASN A 208 7.27 33.26 1.10
CA ASN A 208 8.52 33.21 0.33
C ASN A 208 8.54 34.24 -0.82
N ASP A 209 7.41 34.40 -1.54
CA ASP A 209 7.27 35.40 -2.59
C ASP A 209 7.44 36.84 -2.00
N SER A 210 6.86 37.09 -0.83
CA SER A 210 6.94 38.36 -0.11
C SER A 210 8.35 38.68 0.40
N VAL A 211 9.10 37.64 0.87
CA VAL A 211 10.50 37.77 1.24
C VAL A 211 11.35 38.14 0.02
N THR A 212 11.14 37.47 -1.10
CA THR A 212 11.84 37.73 -2.36
C THR A 212 11.60 39.18 -2.86
N ALA A 213 10.34 39.64 -2.78
CA ALA A 213 9.99 41.00 -3.18
C ALA A 213 10.69 42.05 -2.31
N LYS A 214 10.75 41.81 -0.98
CA LYS A 214 11.47 42.75 -0.07
C LYS A 214 12.96 42.77 -0.35
N THR A 215 13.58 41.61 -0.54
CA THR A 215 15.02 41.55 -0.84
C THR A 215 15.38 42.35 -2.10
N LYS A 216 14.56 42.23 -3.15
CA LYS A 216 14.77 43.03 -4.39
C LYS A 216 14.64 44.53 -4.15
N ALA A 217 13.64 44.92 -3.38
CA ALA A 217 13.42 46.36 -3.08
C ALA A 217 14.53 46.94 -2.18
N ASP A 218 15.17 46.13 -1.36
CA ASP A 218 16.29 46.55 -0.50
C ASP A 218 17.64 46.62 -1.26
N GLU A 219 17.72 46.00 -2.45
CA GLU A 219 18.92 45.97 -3.33
C GLU A 219 18.89 47.12 -4.39
N GLU A 220 17.74 47.69 -4.69
CA GLU A 220 17.54 48.84 -5.63
C GLU A 220 17.72 50.18 -4.97
#